data_68643c17bd246cef91c25140a6d01525
#
_entry.id   68643c17bd246cef91c25140a6d01525
#
_cell.length_a   1.000
_cell.length_b   1.000
_cell.length_c   1.000
_cell.angle_alpha   90.00
_cell.angle_beta   90.00
_cell.angle_gamma   90.00
#
_symmetry.space_group_name_H-M   'P 1'
#
loop_
_entity.id
_entity.type
_entity.pdbx_description
1 polymer ?
#
loop_
_entity_poly.entity_id
_entity_poly.type
_entity_poly.pdbx_seq_one_letter_code
_entity_poly.pdbx_strand_id
1 'polypeptide(L)'
;MSESRRVTSTARSIQRSWLWRLFKLYFWLNILLVVLMAVGFCFYQELSALGDGWTSGLSRTLEMGAEGEFFDRVRGATYVFYSPEGERYAAEVAPFFDAAMPMAGVLLTFEALSLLRQMLFGGRRARRLLKPLDEMARATRALLEKQQTFEHAALDDERLHDLEDRIKSMRPEETLRTGDRDLRGLEDAVNSLLARLHESYQRQGQFVSDASHELRTPIAVIQGYAGMLDRWGKSDEKILDEGIAAIKSESEYMKKLVDQLLFLARGDMGRSQLDMKILNVSELVKEVYEDAQLIDRGHDWRIETEEGVTALADHDMLKQCCRVLCDNATKYTPAGGMIRLRARRGPDGGAMIEVQDSGIGISREDVSRVFDRFYRSDPARGRSSGGAGLGLSIAKWIVESHGGHFEVLSREGIGTRFTVVLPPPRQTAQESAGAAHSRPAR
;
A
#
# COMPACT_ATOMS: atom_id res chain seq x y z
N MET A 1 39.25 8.54 6.57
CA MET A 1 38.66 7.99 7.82
C MET A 1 37.57 8.87 8.47
N SER A 2 37.38 10.16 8.10
CA SER A 2 36.41 11.07 8.76
C SER A 2 34.95 10.96 8.27
N GLU A 3 34.72 10.54 7.05
CA GLU A 3 33.37 10.58 6.41
C GLU A 3 32.52 9.35 6.65
N SER A 4 33.09 8.16 6.81
CA SER A 4 32.31 7.02 7.28
C SER A 4 31.73 7.29 8.68
N ARG A 5 32.33 8.19 9.46
CA ARG A 5 31.79 8.71 10.71
C ARG A 5 30.59 9.65 10.52
N ARG A 6 30.55 10.47 9.44
CA ARG A 6 29.41 11.41 9.18
C ARG A 6 28.15 10.68 8.74
N VAL A 7 28.24 9.77 7.78
CA VAL A 7 27.08 8.94 7.33
C VAL A 7 26.54 8.11 8.48
N THR A 8 27.42 7.57 9.35
CA THR A 8 27.00 6.87 10.56
C THR A 8 26.34 7.81 11.58
N SER A 9 26.69 9.10 11.62
CA SER A 9 26.06 10.09 12.52
C SER A 9 24.64 10.46 12.04
N THR A 10 24.44 10.67 10.74
CA THR A 10 23.13 10.98 10.14
C THR A 10 22.18 9.80 10.26
N ALA A 11 22.63 8.59 9.97
CA ALA A 11 21.83 7.38 10.15
C ALA A 11 21.41 7.15 11.61
N ARG A 12 22.31 7.47 12.57
CA ARG A 12 21.99 7.42 14.01
C ARG A 12 20.99 8.50 14.43
N SER A 13 21.08 9.69 13.87
CA SER A 13 20.13 10.80 14.13
C SER A 13 18.73 10.43 13.66
N ILE A 14 18.59 9.88 12.44
CA ILE A 14 17.31 9.41 11.88
C ILE A 14 16.75 8.27 12.74
N GLN A 15 17.59 7.30 13.12
CA GLN A 15 17.19 6.19 13.98
C GLN A 15 16.69 6.68 15.35
N ARG A 16 17.38 7.66 15.96
CA ARG A 16 16.99 8.26 17.24
C ARG A 16 15.65 8.99 17.12
N SER A 17 15.41 9.73 16.04
CA SER A 17 14.14 10.41 15.78
C SER A 17 12.99 9.41 15.65
N TRP A 18 13.19 8.28 14.97
CA TRP A 18 12.16 7.24 14.83
C TRP A 18 11.87 6.53 16.17
N LEU A 19 12.90 6.24 16.96
CA LEU A 19 12.73 5.68 18.30
C LEU A 19 11.93 6.62 19.20
N TRP A 20 12.21 7.94 19.17
CA TRP A 20 11.46 8.92 19.93
C TRP A 20 9.99 9.02 19.51
N ARG A 21 9.70 8.92 18.22
CA ARG A 21 8.30 8.91 17.72
C ARG A 21 7.55 7.68 18.18
N LEU A 22 8.16 6.49 18.09
CA LEU A 22 7.55 5.26 18.57
C LEU A 22 7.34 5.28 20.09
N PHE A 23 8.32 5.75 20.85
CA PHE A 23 8.19 5.90 22.30
C PHE A 23 7.02 6.81 22.67
N LYS A 24 6.91 7.98 22.03
CA LYS A 24 5.77 8.89 22.25
C LYS A 24 4.44 8.24 21.88
N LEU A 25 4.38 7.49 20.78
CA LEU A 25 3.19 6.79 20.35
C LEU A 25 2.74 5.77 21.40
N TYR A 26 3.65 4.92 21.88
CA TYR A 26 3.36 3.92 22.92
C TYR A 26 2.97 4.57 24.24
N PHE A 27 3.66 5.64 24.63
CA PHE A 27 3.32 6.39 25.84
C PHE A 27 1.86 6.90 25.82
N TRP A 28 1.45 7.54 24.72
CA TRP A 28 0.08 8.03 24.60
C TRP A 28 -0.95 6.91 24.44
N LEU A 29 -0.59 5.83 23.77
CA LEU A 29 -1.44 4.65 23.63
C LEU A 29 -1.71 4.00 24.99
N ASN A 30 -0.67 3.87 25.84
CA ASN A 30 -0.81 3.32 27.18
C ASN A 30 -1.68 4.20 28.09
N ILE A 31 -1.51 5.53 28.01
CA ILE A 31 -2.39 6.46 28.74
C ILE A 31 -3.83 6.27 28.29
N LEU A 32 -4.08 6.24 26.99
CA LEU A 32 -5.41 6.04 26.43
C LEU A 32 -6.02 4.71 26.91
N LEU A 33 -5.23 3.64 26.89
CA LEU A 33 -5.66 2.31 27.33
C LEU A 33 -6.03 2.31 28.81
N VAL A 34 -5.21 2.92 29.67
CA VAL A 34 -5.50 3.03 31.09
C VAL A 34 -6.81 3.80 31.37
N VAL A 35 -7.01 4.92 30.67
CA VAL A 35 -8.24 5.70 30.73
C VAL A 35 -9.45 4.88 30.30
N LEU A 36 -9.33 4.19 29.19
CA LEU A 36 -10.41 3.37 28.62
C LEU A 36 -10.76 2.19 29.51
N MET A 37 -9.76 1.55 30.11
CA MET A 37 -9.96 0.47 31.09
C MET A 37 -10.63 0.98 32.39
N ALA A 38 -10.20 2.15 32.87
CA ALA A 38 -10.82 2.74 34.06
C ALA A 38 -12.29 3.12 33.82
N VAL A 39 -12.58 3.74 32.66
CA VAL A 39 -13.96 4.07 32.28
C VAL A 39 -14.78 2.79 32.07
N GLY A 40 -14.22 1.77 31.37
CA GLY A 40 -14.88 0.48 31.18
C GLY A 40 -15.20 -0.24 32.49
N PHE A 41 -14.29 -0.18 33.48
CA PHE A 41 -14.53 -0.73 34.81
C PHE A 41 -15.68 -0.01 35.51
N CYS A 42 -15.68 1.31 35.55
CA CYS A 42 -16.76 2.10 36.15
C CYS A 42 -18.10 1.77 35.48
N PHE A 43 -18.13 1.78 34.16
CA PHE A 43 -19.34 1.47 33.39
C PHE A 43 -19.85 0.06 33.65
N TYR A 44 -18.95 -0.95 33.67
CA TYR A 44 -19.32 -2.33 33.96
C TYR A 44 -19.94 -2.49 35.34
N GLN A 45 -19.36 -1.83 36.40
CA GLN A 45 -19.87 -1.89 37.75
C GLN A 45 -21.26 -1.20 37.86
N GLU A 46 -21.43 -0.05 37.23
CA GLU A 46 -22.72 0.65 37.19
C GLU A 46 -23.79 -0.18 36.47
N LEU A 47 -23.46 -0.76 35.29
CA LEU A 47 -24.39 -1.60 34.53
C LEU A 47 -24.76 -2.88 35.28
N SER A 48 -23.80 -3.51 35.97
CA SER A 48 -24.07 -4.74 36.75
C SER A 48 -24.93 -4.50 37.99
N ALA A 49 -24.84 -3.29 38.57
CA ALA A 49 -25.60 -2.93 39.77
C ALA A 49 -27.01 -2.41 39.45
N LEU A 50 -27.17 -1.64 38.36
CA LEU A 50 -28.42 -0.93 38.04
C LEU A 50 -29.20 -1.59 36.87
N GLY A 51 -28.61 -2.56 36.16
CA GLY A 51 -29.22 -3.18 35.00
C GLY A 51 -29.58 -2.17 33.91
N ASP A 52 -30.73 -2.39 33.24
CA ASP A 52 -31.23 -1.49 32.17
C ASP A 52 -31.70 -0.13 32.69
N GLY A 53 -31.68 0.09 34.01
CA GLY A 53 -32.02 1.35 34.69
C GLY A 53 -30.90 2.38 34.74
N TRP A 54 -29.81 2.21 33.91
CA TRP A 54 -28.70 3.15 33.88
C TRP A 54 -29.16 4.54 33.40
N THR A 55 -29.10 5.52 34.33
CA THR A 55 -29.56 6.88 34.09
C THR A 55 -28.45 7.92 34.27
N SER A 56 -28.53 9.02 33.51
CA SER A 56 -27.68 10.19 33.70
C SER A 56 -28.00 10.83 35.07
N GLY A 57 -27.00 11.06 35.94
CA GLY A 57 -27.19 11.74 37.23
C GLY A 57 -26.57 11.03 38.44
N LEU A 58 -25.79 9.97 38.20
CA LEU A 58 -25.05 9.27 39.23
C LEU A 58 -23.95 10.18 39.82
N SER A 59 -23.86 10.28 41.14
CA SER A 59 -22.68 10.84 41.78
C SER A 59 -21.63 9.76 41.96
N ARG A 60 -20.38 10.03 41.52
CA ARG A 60 -19.28 9.09 41.48
C ARG A 60 -18.15 9.59 42.36
N THR A 61 -17.61 8.75 43.20
CA THR A 61 -16.45 9.04 44.05
C THR A 61 -15.51 7.84 44.08
N LEU A 62 -14.20 8.11 44.13
CA LEU A 62 -13.18 7.10 44.34
C LEU A 62 -12.59 7.30 45.72
N GLU A 63 -12.86 6.39 46.65
CA GLU A 63 -12.30 6.38 48.00
C GLU A 63 -10.96 5.64 47.94
N MET A 64 -9.85 6.35 48.15
CA MET A 64 -8.50 5.77 48.11
C MET A 64 -8.22 4.94 49.36
N GLY A 65 -7.47 3.84 49.22
CA GLY A 65 -7.02 3.03 50.36
C GLY A 65 -6.22 3.87 51.37
N ALA A 66 -6.36 3.53 52.66
CA ALA A 66 -5.83 4.32 53.77
C ALA A 66 -4.31 4.15 53.99
N GLU A 67 -3.70 3.02 53.62
CA GLU A 67 -2.33 2.66 53.97
C GLU A 67 -1.51 2.25 52.69
N GLY A 68 -0.20 2.51 52.71
CA GLY A 68 0.76 2.08 51.71
C GLY A 68 1.22 3.16 50.73
N GLU A 69 2.09 2.75 49.76
CA GLU A 69 2.54 3.59 48.66
C GLU A 69 1.40 3.90 47.70
N PHE A 70 1.62 4.80 46.76
CA PHE A 70 0.57 5.25 45.82
C PHE A 70 -0.15 4.08 45.09
N PHE A 71 0.60 3.06 44.67
CA PHE A 71 0.02 1.89 43.98
C PHE A 71 -0.82 1.02 44.94
N ASP A 72 -0.40 0.85 46.18
CA ASP A 72 -1.17 0.08 47.17
C ASP A 72 -2.46 0.81 47.53
N ARG A 73 -2.43 2.13 47.62
CA ARG A 73 -3.60 2.96 47.85
C ARG A 73 -4.59 2.93 46.70
N VAL A 74 -4.09 2.91 45.43
CA VAL A 74 -4.94 2.77 44.23
C VAL A 74 -5.53 1.36 44.14
N ARG A 75 -4.75 0.32 44.43
CA ARG A 75 -5.23 -1.06 44.46
C ARG A 75 -6.27 -1.29 45.51
N GLY A 76 -6.10 -0.72 46.70
CA GLY A 76 -7.05 -0.76 47.83
C GLY A 76 -8.19 0.27 47.74
N ALA A 77 -8.33 0.97 46.61
CA ALA A 77 -9.38 1.92 46.40
C ALA A 77 -10.74 1.24 46.22
N THR A 78 -11.79 1.95 46.62
CA THR A 78 -13.19 1.54 46.45
C THR A 78 -13.89 2.55 45.56
N TYR A 79 -14.44 2.08 44.44
CA TYR A 79 -15.30 2.88 43.59
C TYR A 79 -16.71 2.93 44.18
N VAL A 80 -17.18 4.12 44.55
CA VAL A 80 -18.49 4.35 45.17
C VAL A 80 -19.33 5.20 44.24
N PHE A 81 -20.55 4.74 43.96
CA PHE A 81 -21.53 5.53 43.23
C PHE A 81 -22.91 5.44 43.89
N TYR A 82 -23.69 6.49 43.71
CA TYR A 82 -25.03 6.59 44.31
C TYR A 82 -26.07 6.59 43.20
N SER A 83 -27.11 5.77 43.37
CA SER A 83 -28.24 5.78 42.43
C SER A 83 -29.02 7.10 42.55
N PRO A 84 -29.87 7.44 41.58
CA PRO A 84 -30.78 8.61 41.71
C PRO A 84 -31.72 8.52 42.91
N GLU A 85 -31.94 7.34 43.45
CA GLU A 85 -32.76 7.06 44.59
C GLU A 85 -31.98 7.17 45.94
N GLY A 86 -30.65 7.46 45.85
CA GLY A 86 -29.77 7.64 47.02
C GLY A 86 -29.15 6.37 47.58
N GLU A 87 -29.32 5.22 46.92
CA GLU A 87 -28.67 3.97 47.31
C GLU A 87 -27.17 4.00 47.00
N ARG A 88 -26.36 3.57 47.99
CA ARG A 88 -24.89 3.52 47.88
C ARG A 88 -24.45 2.15 47.38
N TYR A 89 -23.73 2.14 46.23
CA TYR A 89 -23.05 0.98 45.69
C TYR A 89 -21.55 1.17 45.83
N ALA A 90 -20.83 0.10 46.20
CA ALA A 90 -19.39 0.13 46.39
C ALA A 90 -18.75 -1.08 45.72
N ALA A 91 -17.75 -0.85 44.90
CA ALA A 91 -17.02 -1.90 44.18
C ALA A 91 -15.51 -1.76 44.47
N GLU A 92 -14.87 -2.84 44.89
CA GLU A 92 -13.43 -2.87 45.13
C GLU A 92 -12.66 -2.85 43.78
N VAL A 93 -11.63 -2.03 43.74
CA VAL A 93 -10.76 -1.90 42.54
C VAL A 93 -9.72 -3.02 42.48
N ALA A 94 -9.40 -3.67 43.59
CA ALA A 94 -8.36 -4.69 43.68
C ALA A 94 -8.50 -5.85 42.65
N PRO A 95 -9.66 -6.50 42.45
CA PRO A 95 -9.79 -7.60 41.51
C PRO A 95 -9.53 -7.17 40.04
N PHE A 96 -9.98 -5.96 39.73
CA PHE A 96 -9.73 -5.37 38.39
C PHE A 96 -8.25 -5.07 38.21
N PHE A 97 -7.60 -4.48 39.20
CA PHE A 97 -6.18 -4.16 39.17
C PHE A 97 -5.31 -5.41 39.03
N ASP A 98 -5.66 -6.47 39.76
CA ASP A 98 -4.95 -7.77 39.71
C ASP A 98 -5.11 -8.48 38.35
N ALA A 99 -6.23 -8.30 37.68
CA ALA A 99 -6.45 -8.81 36.34
C ALA A 99 -5.77 -7.95 35.24
N ALA A 100 -5.71 -6.63 35.42
CA ALA A 100 -5.15 -5.69 34.47
C ALA A 100 -3.60 -5.69 34.47
N MET A 101 -2.95 -5.90 35.61
CA MET A 101 -1.50 -5.85 35.77
C MET A 101 -0.74 -6.89 34.90
N PRO A 102 -1.15 -8.16 34.83
CA PRO A 102 -0.50 -9.12 33.94
C PRO A 102 -0.63 -8.72 32.47
N MET A 103 -1.79 -8.21 32.05
CA MET A 103 -2.03 -7.75 30.69
C MET A 103 -1.14 -6.55 30.33
N ALA A 104 -1.03 -5.58 31.25
CA ALA A 104 -0.12 -4.45 31.10
C ALA A 104 1.35 -4.91 30.99
N GLY A 105 1.76 -5.90 31.79
CA GLY A 105 3.08 -6.51 31.74
C GLY A 105 3.39 -7.12 30.37
N VAL A 106 2.45 -7.87 29.78
CA VAL A 106 2.60 -8.45 28.44
C VAL A 106 2.72 -7.35 27.38
N LEU A 107 1.89 -6.30 27.47
CA LEU A 107 1.92 -5.19 26.54
C LEU A 107 3.25 -4.44 26.60
N LEU A 108 3.73 -4.09 27.78
CA LEU A 108 5.00 -3.41 28.00
C LEU A 108 6.20 -4.26 27.53
N THR A 109 6.17 -5.58 27.70
CA THR A 109 7.21 -6.46 27.18
C THR A 109 7.23 -6.50 25.65
N PHE A 110 6.05 -6.51 25.02
CA PHE A 110 5.95 -6.44 23.56
C PHE A 110 6.45 -5.09 23.02
N GLU A 111 6.11 -3.99 23.67
CA GLU A 111 6.59 -2.65 23.31
C GLU A 111 8.10 -2.53 23.47
N ALA A 112 8.66 -3.03 24.58
CA ALA A 112 10.10 -3.07 24.82
C ALA A 112 10.83 -3.88 23.75
N LEU A 113 10.29 -5.05 23.38
CA LEU A 113 10.85 -5.88 22.31
C LEU A 113 10.78 -5.19 20.95
N SER A 114 9.69 -4.48 20.66
CA SER A 114 9.51 -3.68 19.44
C SER A 114 10.54 -2.55 19.37
N LEU A 115 10.75 -1.82 20.43
CA LEU A 115 11.76 -0.76 20.53
C LEU A 115 13.19 -1.34 20.39
N LEU A 116 13.46 -2.47 21.03
CA LEU A 116 14.74 -3.17 20.91
C LEU A 116 15.00 -3.62 19.47
N ARG A 117 14.00 -4.21 18.82
CA ARG A 117 14.09 -4.58 17.39
C ARG A 117 14.39 -3.37 16.51
N GLN A 118 13.72 -2.25 16.75
CA GLN A 118 13.97 -1.01 16.01
C GLN A 118 15.37 -0.45 16.29
N MET A 119 15.85 -0.57 17.51
CA MET A 119 17.21 -0.17 17.87
C MET A 119 18.28 -1.04 17.15
N LEU A 120 18.07 -2.36 17.09
CA LEU A 120 19.00 -3.29 16.45
C LEU A 120 18.99 -3.22 14.91
N PHE A 121 17.82 -3.09 14.31
CA PHE A 121 17.66 -3.18 12.85
C PHE A 121 17.41 -1.82 12.16
N GLY A 122 17.01 -0.78 12.89
CA GLY A 122 16.72 0.55 12.34
C GLY A 122 17.91 1.19 11.62
N GLY A 123 19.13 1.01 12.16
CA GLY A 123 20.36 1.51 11.56
C GLY A 123 20.72 0.84 10.23
N ARG A 124 20.37 -0.46 10.06
CA ARG A 124 20.58 -1.18 8.79
C ARG A 124 19.61 -0.70 7.71
N ARG A 125 18.35 -0.38 8.09
CA ARG A 125 17.36 0.18 7.17
C ARG A 125 17.73 1.60 6.74
N ALA A 126 18.13 2.46 7.67
CA ALA A 126 18.57 3.81 7.36
C ALA A 126 19.79 3.81 6.41
N ARG A 127 20.76 2.90 6.60
CA ARG A 127 21.89 2.76 5.68
C ARG A 127 21.49 2.24 4.29
N ARG A 128 20.50 1.35 4.18
CA ARG A 128 20.00 0.90 2.86
C ARG A 128 19.33 2.03 2.09
N LEU A 129 18.60 2.92 2.76
CA LEU A 129 17.98 4.08 2.15
C LEU A 129 18.99 5.15 1.72
N LEU A 130 20.13 5.24 2.43
CA LEU A 130 21.22 6.17 2.11
C LEU A 130 22.26 5.57 1.14
N LYS A 131 22.20 4.27 0.85
CA LYS A 131 23.16 3.59 -0.04
C LYS A 131 23.23 4.21 -1.45
N PRO A 132 22.14 4.59 -2.12
CA PRO A 132 22.21 5.26 -3.42
C PRO A 132 22.93 6.59 -3.37
N LEU A 133 22.74 7.36 -2.28
CA LEU A 133 23.46 8.64 -2.07
C LEU A 133 24.96 8.43 -1.85
N ASP A 134 25.34 7.36 -1.16
CA ASP A 134 26.75 7.00 -0.93
C ASP A 134 27.42 6.47 -2.22
N GLU A 135 26.67 5.75 -3.06
CA GLU A 135 27.14 5.29 -4.38
C GLU A 135 27.32 6.48 -5.35
N MET A 136 26.40 7.45 -5.32
CA MET A 136 26.52 8.69 -6.10
C MET A 136 27.71 9.54 -5.61
N ALA A 137 27.89 9.68 -4.30
CA ALA A 137 29.03 10.38 -3.73
C ALA A 137 30.38 9.72 -4.10
N ARG A 138 30.40 8.38 -4.20
CA ARG A 138 31.60 7.63 -4.66
C ARG A 138 31.82 7.80 -6.17
N ALA A 139 30.76 7.74 -6.99
CA ALA A 139 30.85 7.97 -8.42
C ALA A 139 31.36 9.38 -8.74
N THR A 140 30.86 10.38 -8.01
CA THR A 140 31.31 11.78 -8.14
C THR A 140 32.79 11.92 -7.74
N ARG A 141 33.24 11.22 -6.68
CA ARG A 141 34.65 11.21 -6.27
C ARG A 141 35.56 10.50 -7.26
N ALA A 142 35.12 9.36 -7.82
CA ALA A 142 35.88 8.64 -8.85
C ALA A 142 36.02 9.50 -10.13
N LEU A 143 35.05 10.37 -10.43
CA LEU A 143 35.13 11.37 -11.49
C LEU A 143 36.10 12.50 -11.12
N LEU A 144 36.09 12.96 -9.88
CA LEU A 144 37.02 13.98 -9.37
C LEU A 144 38.46 13.46 -9.27
N GLU A 145 38.69 12.21 -8.85
CA GLU A 145 40.02 11.59 -8.86
C GLU A 145 40.57 11.38 -10.28
N LYS A 146 39.73 11.08 -11.25
CA LYS A 146 40.13 11.06 -12.68
C LYS A 146 40.45 12.47 -13.22
N GLN A 147 39.85 13.53 -12.68
CA GLN A 147 40.12 14.92 -13.06
C GLN A 147 41.38 15.49 -12.38
N GLN A 148 41.83 14.92 -11.24
CA GLN A 148 43.09 15.34 -10.59
C GLN A 148 44.37 14.99 -11.35
N THR A 149 44.25 14.26 -12.47
CA THR A 149 45.38 14.04 -13.41
C THR A 149 45.56 15.17 -14.44
N PHE A 150 44.70 16.18 -14.44
CA PHE A 150 44.88 17.43 -15.22
C PHE A 150 45.10 18.60 -14.24
N GLU A 151 46.27 19.14 -14.32
CA GLU A 151 46.81 20.22 -13.51
C GLU A 151 45.86 21.44 -13.35
N HIS A 152 45.81 21.93 -12.11
CA HIS A 152 45.52 23.31 -11.71
C HIS A 152 44.16 23.94 -12.09
N ALA A 153 43.14 23.59 -11.32
CA ALA A 153 42.19 24.60 -10.87
C ALA A 153 41.76 24.22 -9.45
N ALA A 154 42.33 24.91 -8.47
CA ALA A 154 41.80 24.98 -7.11
C ALA A 154 40.37 25.53 -7.24
N LEU A 155 39.38 24.64 -7.29
CA LEU A 155 37.99 25.03 -7.07
C LEU A 155 37.93 25.53 -5.63
N ASP A 156 37.77 26.83 -5.48
CA ASP A 156 37.66 27.52 -4.21
C ASP A 156 36.71 26.76 -3.28
N ASP A 157 37.22 26.38 -2.11
CA ASP A 157 36.47 25.73 -1.02
C ASP A 157 35.21 26.55 -0.64
N GLU A 158 35.26 27.86 -0.90
CA GLU A 158 34.17 28.83 -0.75
C GLU A 158 33.00 28.59 -1.71
N ARG A 159 33.26 28.15 -2.96
CA ARG A 159 32.21 27.84 -3.97
C ARG A 159 31.48 26.53 -3.66
N LEU A 160 32.20 25.56 -3.14
CA LEU A 160 31.59 24.29 -2.69
C LEU A 160 30.75 24.51 -1.43
N HIS A 161 31.16 25.42 -0.56
CA HIS A 161 30.41 25.77 0.65
C HIS A 161 29.13 26.55 0.31
N ASP A 162 29.19 27.50 -0.64
CA ASP A 162 28.01 28.22 -1.15
C ASP A 162 27.01 27.29 -1.83
N LEU A 163 27.50 26.29 -2.58
CA LEU A 163 26.67 25.26 -3.19
C LEU A 163 25.99 24.37 -2.13
N GLU A 164 26.72 23.96 -1.09
CA GLU A 164 26.18 23.13 0.02
C GLU A 164 25.10 23.88 0.79
N ASP A 165 25.29 25.18 1.04
CA ASP A 165 24.34 26.03 1.75
C ASP A 165 23.09 26.33 0.89
N ARG A 166 23.26 26.53 -0.42
CA ARG A 166 22.14 26.65 -1.36
C ARG A 166 21.31 25.36 -1.42
N ILE A 167 21.95 24.21 -1.53
CA ILE A 167 21.23 22.92 -1.53
C ILE A 167 20.49 22.70 -0.20
N LYS A 168 21.07 23.13 0.93
CA LYS A 168 20.42 23.01 2.25
C LYS A 168 19.22 23.93 2.42
N SER A 169 19.27 25.10 1.80
CA SER A 169 18.21 26.12 1.90
C SER A 169 17.13 26.01 0.82
N MET A 170 17.34 25.17 -0.22
CA MET A 170 16.40 25.00 -1.32
C MET A 170 15.08 24.39 -0.87
N ARG A 171 13.99 24.96 -1.35
CA ARG A 171 12.65 24.37 -1.24
C ARG A 171 12.49 23.30 -2.30
N PRO A 172 11.60 22.30 -2.09
CA PRO A 172 11.39 21.20 -3.03
C PRO A 172 10.98 21.63 -4.45
N GLU A 173 10.54 22.86 -4.63
CA GLU A 173 10.04 23.43 -5.90
C GLU A 173 11.10 24.29 -6.61
N GLU A 174 12.24 24.53 -5.98
CA GLU A 174 13.29 25.39 -6.53
C GLU A 174 14.26 24.55 -7.38
N THR A 175 14.76 25.16 -8.47
CA THR A 175 15.83 24.57 -9.30
C THR A 175 17.17 25.10 -8.86
N LEU A 176 18.17 24.25 -8.74
CA LEU A 176 19.53 24.63 -8.51
C LEU A 176 20.07 25.39 -9.73
N ARG A 177 20.58 26.59 -9.52
CA ARG A 177 21.27 27.40 -10.55
C ARG A 177 22.57 27.90 -9.97
N THR A 178 23.66 27.34 -10.45
CA THR A 178 25.00 27.72 -9.98
C THR A 178 25.60 28.84 -10.82
N GLY A 179 25.17 28.98 -12.08
CA GLY A 179 25.74 29.94 -13.03
C GLY A 179 27.15 29.58 -13.53
N ASP A 180 27.71 28.47 -13.05
CA ASP A 180 29.06 28.01 -13.39
C ASP A 180 28.98 26.92 -14.50
N ARG A 181 29.80 27.12 -15.54
CA ARG A 181 29.84 26.18 -16.68
C ARG A 181 30.39 24.83 -16.30
N ASP A 182 31.28 24.76 -15.33
CA ASP A 182 31.94 23.52 -14.92
C ASP A 182 31.03 22.67 -14.00
N LEU A 183 30.05 23.32 -13.37
CA LEU A 183 29.07 22.66 -12.49
C LEU A 183 27.73 22.28 -13.16
N ARG A 184 27.56 22.56 -14.46
CA ARG A 184 26.31 22.28 -15.19
C ARG A 184 25.88 20.82 -15.12
N GLY A 185 26.83 19.90 -15.26
CA GLY A 185 26.51 18.46 -15.19
C GLY A 185 25.98 18.04 -13.82
N LEU A 186 26.47 18.66 -12.74
CA LEU A 186 25.96 18.45 -11.39
C LEU A 186 24.60 19.13 -11.19
N GLU A 187 24.45 20.35 -11.69
CA GLU A 187 23.18 21.10 -11.70
C GLU A 187 22.06 20.31 -12.38
N ASP A 188 22.32 19.80 -13.58
CA ASP A 188 21.36 18.98 -14.34
C ASP A 188 21.01 17.67 -13.60
N ALA A 189 22.00 17.01 -13.02
CA ALA A 189 21.79 15.78 -12.26
C ALA A 189 20.94 16.01 -11.00
N VAL A 190 21.25 17.07 -10.23
CA VAL A 190 20.49 17.43 -9.02
C VAL A 190 19.07 17.86 -9.38
N ASN A 191 18.91 18.72 -10.39
CA ASN A 191 17.59 19.16 -10.84
C ASN A 191 16.74 17.99 -11.36
N SER A 192 17.35 17.03 -12.07
CA SER A 192 16.67 15.80 -12.51
C SER A 192 16.20 14.96 -11.32
N LEU A 193 17.01 14.84 -10.27
CA LEU A 193 16.64 14.12 -9.05
C LEU A 193 15.51 14.82 -8.28
N LEU A 194 15.61 16.16 -8.15
CA LEU A 194 14.57 16.95 -7.49
C LEU A 194 13.25 16.86 -8.25
N ALA A 195 13.27 16.93 -9.58
CA ALA A 195 12.09 16.79 -10.41
C ALA A 195 11.42 15.40 -10.22
N ARG A 196 12.21 14.32 -10.23
CA ARG A 196 11.71 12.95 -9.96
C ARG A 196 11.14 12.82 -8.55
N LEU A 197 11.80 13.41 -7.57
CA LEU A 197 11.34 13.39 -6.18
C LEU A 197 10.01 14.13 -6.05
N HIS A 198 9.92 15.33 -6.61
CA HIS A 198 8.71 16.15 -6.61
C HIS A 198 7.55 15.44 -7.31
N GLU A 199 7.78 14.86 -8.47
CA GLU A 199 6.81 14.05 -9.19
C GLU A 199 6.32 12.86 -8.36
N SER A 200 7.23 12.18 -7.65
CA SER A 200 6.89 11.07 -6.74
C SER A 200 6.00 11.53 -5.58
N TYR A 201 6.31 12.69 -4.96
CA TYR A 201 5.49 13.26 -3.89
C TYR A 201 4.11 13.71 -4.38
N GLN A 202 4.04 14.32 -5.55
CA GLN A 202 2.76 14.72 -6.15
C GLN A 202 1.88 13.49 -6.45
N ARG A 203 2.45 12.44 -7.05
CA ARG A 203 1.74 11.17 -7.31
C ARG A 203 1.24 10.55 -6.01
N GLN A 204 2.03 10.58 -4.95
CA GLN A 204 1.63 10.05 -3.63
C GLN A 204 0.51 10.89 -3.01
N GLY A 205 0.60 12.22 -3.09
CA GLY A 205 -0.45 13.12 -2.60
C GLY A 205 -1.76 12.92 -3.36
N GLN A 206 -1.70 12.82 -4.69
CA GLN A 206 -2.84 12.54 -5.53
C GLN A 206 -3.48 11.19 -5.18
N PHE A 207 -2.68 10.14 -5.02
CA PHE A 207 -3.16 8.81 -4.62
C PHE A 207 -3.94 8.84 -3.30
N VAL A 208 -3.45 9.55 -2.27
CA VAL A 208 -4.13 9.69 -0.97
C VAL A 208 -5.43 10.48 -1.12
N SER A 209 -5.42 11.55 -1.91
CA SER A 209 -6.61 12.36 -2.19
C SER A 209 -7.70 11.54 -2.89
N ASP A 210 -7.34 10.85 -3.96
CA ASP A 210 -8.26 10.06 -4.77
C ASP A 210 -8.83 8.87 -3.98
N ALA A 211 -7.99 8.17 -3.20
CA ALA A 211 -8.41 7.11 -2.29
C ALA A 211 -9.43 7.63 -1.26
N SER A 212 -9.20 8.83 -0.71
CA SER A 212 -10.11 9.45 0.24
C SER A 212 -11.46 9.79 -0.39
N HIS A 213 -11.46 10.26 -1.63
CA HIS A 213 -12.68 10.54 -2.38
C HIS A 213 -13.47 9.27 -2.70
N GLU A 214 -12.80 8.22 -3.18
CA GLU A 214 -13.43 6.93 -3.52
C GLU A 214 -13.95 6.17 -2.29
N LEU A 215 -13.37 6.39 -1.10
CA LEU A 215 -13.88 5.83 0.15
C LEU A 215 -15.04 6.64 0.73
N ARG A 216 -15.08 7.95 0.56
CA ARG A 216 -16.13 8.82 1.12
C ARG A 216 -17.50 8.52 0.53
N THR A 217 -17.55 8.25 -0.76
CA THR A 217 -18.84 8.00 -1.48
C THR A 217 -19.58 6.78 -0.94
N PRO A 218 -18.99 5.55 -0.86
CA PRO A 218 -19.67 4.39 -0.30
C PRO A 218 -20.04 4.57 1.17
N ILE A 219 -19.21 5.26 1.96
CA ILE A 219 -19.54 5.57 3.36
C ILE A 219 -20.80 6.43 3.44
N ALA A 220 -20.94 7.44 2.59
CA ALA A 220 -22.14 8.28 2.57
C ALA A 220 -23.40 7.49 2.15
N VAL A 221 -23.28 6.55 1.21
CA VAL A 221 -24.35 5.65 0.80
C VAL A 221 -24.77 4.74 1.96
N ILE A 222 -23.79 4.09 2.63
CA ILE A 222 -24.04 3.25 3.83
C ILE A 222 -24.75 4.06 4.91
N GLN A 223 -24.27 5.27 5.22
CA GLN A 223 -24.91 6.15 6.22
C GLN A 223 -26.32 6.53 5.83
N GLY A 224 -26.57 6.81 4.55
CA GLY A 224 -27.89 7.14 4.01
C GLY A 224 -28.88 5.99 4.22
N TYR A 225 -28.51 4.77 3.79
CA TYR A 225 -29.36 3.58 3.95
C TYR A 225 -29.52 3.19 5.42
N ALA A 226 -28.49 3.29 6.24
CA ALA A 226 -28.60 3.06 7.68
C ALA A 226 -29.59 4.04 8.34
N GLY A 227 -29.56 5.31 7.95
CA GLY A 227 -30.53 6.32 8.41
C GLY A 227 -31.96 6.06 7.91
N MET A 228 -32.13 5.51 6.71
CA MET A 228 -33.45 5.08 6.20
C MET A 228 -33.99 3.87 6.98
N LEU A 229 -33.12 2.90 7.26
CA LEU A 229 -33.46 1.70 8.04
C LEU A 229 -33.85 2.06 9.48
N ASP A 230 -33.16 3.01 10.10
CA ASP A 230 -33.49 3.48 11.45
C ASP A 230 -34.89 4.13 11.51
N ARG A 231 -35.27 4.87 10.48
CA ARG A 231 -36.57 5.58 10.43
C ARG A 231 -37.73 4.71 10.01
N TRP A 232 -37.56 3.86 9.01
CA TRP A 232 -38.66 3.15 8.32
C TRP A 232 -38.47 1.63 8.19
N GLY A 233 -37.29 1.10 8.49
CA GLY A 233 -36.98 -0.32 8.29
C GLY A 233 -37.88 -1.28 9.08
N LYS A 234 -38.43 -0.84 10.22
CA LYS A 234 -39.38 -1.65 11.02
C LYS A 234 -40.81 -1.67 10.48
N SER A 235 -41.14 -0.72 9.61
CA SER A 235 -42.51 -0.54 9.08
C SER A 235 -42.64 -0.85 7.59
N ASP A 236 -41.54 -1.00 6.87
CA ASP A 236 -41.51 -1.26 5.43
C ASP A 236 -40.44 -2.30 5.08
N GLU A 237 -40.88 -3.52 4.77
CA GLU A 237 -40.03 -4.67 4.44
C GLU A 237 -39.21 -4.40 3.17
N LYS A 238 -39.74 -3.67 2.21
CA LYS A 238 -39.02 -3.32 0.98
C LYS A 238 -37.84 -2.40 1.27
N ILE A 239 -38.03 -1.40 2.12
CA ILE A 239 -36.96 -0.50 2.55
C ILE A 239 -35.90 -1.28 3.35
N LEU A 240 -36.33 -2.27 4.15
CA LEU A 240 -35.44 -3.13 4.90
C LEU A 240 -34.52 -3.93 3.96
N ASP A 241 -35.11 -4.64 2.99
CA ASP A 241 -34.35 -5.48 2.06
C ASP A 241 -33.43 -4.66 1.15
N GLU A 242 -33.94 -3.55 0.58
CA GLU A 242 -33.14 -2.65 -0.27
C GLU A 242 -31.97 -2.04 0.52
N GLY A 243 -32.23 -1.61 1.76
CA GLY A 243 -31.21 -1.01 2.62
C GLY A 243 -30.10 -2.00 3.00
N ILE A 244 -30.47 -3.22 3.39
CA ILE A 244 -29.49 -4.28 3.71
C ILE A 244 -28.67 -4.66 2.48
N ALA A 245 -29.32 -4.83 1.33
CA ALA A 245 -28.64 -5.19 0.09
C ALA A 245 -27.65 -4.08 -0.34
N ALA A 246 -28.06 -2.82 -0.25
CA ALA A 246 -27.19 -1.68 -0.58
C ALA A 246 -25.99 -1.58 0.38
N ILE A 247 -26.19 -1.69 1.69
CA ILE A 247 -25.11 -1.66 2.68
C ILE A 247 -24.12 -2.81 2.45
N LYS A 248 -24.62 -4.01 2.18
CA LYS A 248 -23.79 -5.18 1.88
C LYS A 248 -22.94 -4.95 0.63
N SER A 249 -23.57 -4.49 -0.46
CA SER A 249 -22.88 -4.19 -1.73
C SER A 249 -21.77 -3.15 -1.55
N GLU A 250 -22.05 -2.04 -0.85
CA GLU A 250 -21.07 -0.99 -0.62
C GLU A 250 -19.93 -1.45 0.30
N SER A 251 -20.24 -2.31 1.28
CA SER A 251 -19.21 -2.90 2.17
C SER A 251 -18.28 -3.84 1.39
N GLU A 252 -18.80 -4.66 0.48
CA GLU A 252 -18.01 -5.52 -0.40
C GLU A 252 -17.15 -4.70 -1.38
N TYR A 253 -17.71 -3.63 -1.94
CA TYR A 253 -16.98 -2.68 -2.78
C TYR A 253 -15.83 -2.02 -2.01
N MET A 254 -16.08 -1.52 -0.80
CA MET A 254 -15.04 -0.94 0.05
C MET A 254 -13.92 -1.92 0.39
N LYS A 255 -14.27 -3.16 0.72
CA LYS A 255 -13.28 -4.22 0.98
C LYS A 255 -12.37 -4.40 -0.24
N LYS A 256 -12.95 -4.57 -1.43
CA LYS A 256 -12.20 -4.72 -2.69
C LYS A 256 -11.31 -3.50 -2.97
N LEU A 257 -11.80 -2.29 -2.72
CA LEU A 257 -11.04 -1.06 -2.89
C LEU A 257 -9.83 -1.00 -1.93
N VAL A 258 -10.03 -1.32 -0.64
CA VAL A 258 -8.95 -1.34 0.35
C VAL A 258 -7.89 -2.38 -0.02
N ASP A 259 -8.28 -3.58 -0.44
CA ASP A 259 -7.36 -4.64 -0.87
C ASP A 259 -6.51 -4.18 -2.07
N GLN A 260 -7.11 -3.50 -3.05
CA GLN A 260 -6.43 -2.92 -4.21
C GLN A 260 -5.44 -1.81 -3.81
N LEU A 261 -5.84 -0.93 -2.89
CA LEU A 261 -4.97 0.14 -2.36
C LEU A 261 -3.76 -0.44 -1.62
N LEU A 262 -3.98 -1.45 -0.77
CA LEU A 262 -2.92 -2.12 -0.04
C LEU A 262 -1.97 -2.87 -0.98
N PHE A 263 -2.49 -3.48 -2.04
CA PHE A 263 -1.68 -4.13 -3.07
C PHE A 263 -0.73 -3.13 -3.73
N LEU A 264 -1.24 -2.00 -4.22
CA LEU A 264 -0.43 -0.96 -4.86
C LEU A 264 0.59 -0.34 -3.88
N ALA A 265 0.18 -0.07 -2.64
CA ALA A 265 1.07 0.47 -1.63
C ALA A 265 2.24 -0.48 -1.28
N ARG A 266 2.00 -1.80 -1.26
CA ARG A 266 3.07 -2.81 -1.06
C ARG A 266 4.00 -2.88 -2.27
N GLY A 267 3.43 -2.78 -3.47
CA GLY A 267 4.17 -2.75 -4.72
C GLY A 267 5.15 -1.58 -4.80
N ASP A 268 4.67 -0.38 -4.53
CA ASP A 268 5.50 0.85 -4.54
C ASP A 268 6.66 0.81 -3.53
N MET A 269 6.48 0.09 -2.43
CA MET A 269 7.54 -0.08 -1.42
C MET A 269 8.55 -1.17 -1.77
N GLY A 270 8.44 -1.85 -2.91
CA GLY A 270 9.31 -2.97 -3.29
C GLY A 270 9.23 -4.16 -2.32
N ARG A 271 8.12 -4.31 -1.59
CA ARG A 271 7.93 -5.35 -0.56
C ARG A 271 7.25 -6.61 -1.06
N SER A 272 6.71 -6.60 -2.26
CA SER A 272 6.10 -7.77 -2.87
C SER A 272 7.22 -8.70 -3.36
N GLN A 273 7.41 -9.83 -2.68
CA GLN A 273 8.25 -10.91 -3.17
C GLN A 273 7.39 -11.73 -4.15
N LEU A 274 7.79 -11.75 -5.43
CA LEU A 274 7.17 -12.58 -6.45
C LEU A 274 7.72 -14.01 -6.36
N ASP A 275 6.86 -15.00 -6.44
CA ASP A 275 7.24 -16.42 -6.56
C ASP A 275 7.48 -16.77 -8.03
N MET A 276 8.62 -16.33 -8.56
CA MET A 276 8.98 -16.44 -9.97
C MET A 276 9.34 -17.88 -10.33
N LYS A 277 8.50 -18.53 -11.16
CA LYS A 277 8.71 -19.90 -11.67
C LYS A 277 8.53 -19.96 -13.19
N ILE A 278 9.08 -20.97 -13.83
CA ILE A 278 8.76 -21.25 -15.22
C ILE A 278 7.31 -21.71 -15.29
N LEU A 279 6.48 -20.88 -15.92
CA LEU A 279 5.05 -21.07 -16.04
C LEU A 279 4.67 -21.37 -17.49
N ASN A 280 3.75 -22.31 -17.68
CA ASN A 280 3.07 -22.52 -18.97
C ASN A 280 1.94 -21.47 -19.11
N VAL A 281 2.23 -20.43 -19.90
CA VAL A 281 1.30 -19.31 -20.12
C VAL A 281 0.04 -19.75 -20.87
N SER A 282 0.16 -20.75 -21.73
CA SER A 282 -0.99 -21.28 -22.50
C SER A 282 -2.00 -21.97 -21.57
N GLU A 283 -1.54 -22.67 -20.54
CA GLU A 283 -2.40 -23.29 -19.53
C GLU A 283 -3.05 -22.23 -18.63
N LEU A 284 -2.27 -21.24 -18.19
CA LEU A 284 -2.82 -20.13 -17.40
C LEU A 284 -3.93 -19.38 -18.15
N VAL A 285 -3.74 -19.12 -19.46
CA VAL A 285 -4.77 -18.43 -20.26
C VAL A 285 -6.02 -19.31 -20.44
N LYS A 286 -5.87 -20.64 -20.55
CA LYS A 286 -7.00 -21.57 -20.56
C LYS A 286 -7.77 -21.56 -19.25
N GLU A 287 -7.06 -21.59 -18.13
CA GLU A 287 -7.66 -21.50 -16.79
C GLU A 287 -8.46 -20.20 -16.60
N VAL A 288 -7.88 -19.05 -17.01
CA VAL A 288 -8.58 -17.76 -16.96
C VAL A 288 -9.80 -17.73 -17.86
N TYR A 289 -9.70 -18.31 -19.06
CA TYR A 289 -10.81 -18.42 -20.01
C TYR A 289 -11.97 -19.26 -19.42
N GLU A 290 -11.68 -20.40 -18.84
CA GLU A 290 -12.68 -21.27 -18.20
C GLU A 290 -13.37 -20.57 -17.03
N ASP A 291 -12.59 -19.90 -16.17
CA ASP A 291 -13.13 -19.09 -15.06
C ASP A 291 -14.06 -17.98 -15.59
N ALA A 292 -13.63 -17.26 -16.62
CA ALA A 292 -14.40 -16.14 -17.18
C ALA A 292 -15.71 -16.62 -17.84
N GLN A 293 -15.67 -17.71 -18.61
CA GLN A 293 -16.84 -18.29 -19.28
C GLN A 293 -17.88 -18.87 -18.29
N LEU A 294 -17.41 -19.37 -17.15
CA LEU A 294 -18.28 -19.86 -16.09
C LEU A 294 -19.09 -18.73 -15.42
N ILE A 295 -18.43 -17.56 -15.23
CA ILE A 295 -19.00 -16.40 -14.55
C ILE A 295 -19.88 -15.58 -15.49
N ASP A 296 -19.41 -15.37 -16.72
CA ASP A 296 -20.07 -14.52 -17.71
C ASP A 296 -20.57 -15.32 -18.91
N ARG A 297 -21.90 -15.38 -19.05
CA ARG A 297 -22.61 -16.03 -20.15
C ARG A 297 -23.20 -15.02 -21.14
N GLY A 298 -22.92 -13.76 -20.94
CA GLY A 298 -23.50 -12.67 -21.74
C GLY A 298 -22.70 -12.33 -23.00
N HIS A 299 -21.47 -12.86 -23.13
CA HIS A 299 -20.56 -12.54 -24.23
C HIS A 299 -20.10 -13.78 -25.01
N ASP A 300 -19.62 -13.57 -26.24
CA ASP A 300 -19.04 -14.62 -27.10
C ASP A 300 -17.52 -14.75 -26.78
N TRP A 301 -17.22 -15.68 -25.86
CA TRP A 301 -15.85 -15.93 -25.43
C TRP A 301 -15.14 -16.86 -26.40
N ARG A 302 -13.92 -16.45 -26.82
CA ARG A 302 -13.05 -17.21 -27.72
C ARG A 302 -11.65 -17.34 -27.14
N ILE A 303 -11.00 -18.47 -27.42
CA ILE A 303 -9.63 -18.74 -27.01
C ILE A 303 -8.79 -19.25 -28.16
N GLU A 304 -7.56 -18.78 -28.26
CA GLU A 304 -6.54 -19.23 -29.21
C GLU A 304 -5.19 -19.32 -28.46
N THR A 305 -4.63 -20.50 -28.31
CA THR A 305 -3.35 -20.68 -27.60
C THR A 305 -2.38 -21.49 -28.43
N GLU A 306 -1.15 -21.02 -28.55
CA GLU A 306 -0.02 -21.80 -29.04
C GLU A 306 0.46 -22.74 -27.93
N GLU A 307 0.87 -23.96 -28.29
CA GLU A 307 1.41 -24.90 -27.29
C GLU A 307 2.83 -24.52 -26.86
N GLY A 308 3.14 -24.76 -25.58
CA GLY A 308 4.49 -24.60 -25.04
C GLY A 308 4.97 -23.16 -24.92
N VAL A 309 4.06 -22.20 -24.82
CA VAL A 309 4.42 -20.81 -24.50
C VAL A 309 4.75 -20.73 -23.00
N THR A 310 5.99 -20.44 -22.68
CA THR A 310 6.48 -20.36 -21.29
C THR A 310 7.05 -19.00 -20.96
N ALA A 311 6.91 -18.58 -19.71
CA ALA A 311 7.53 -17.37 -19.15
C ALA A 311 8.05 -17.64 -17.73
N LEU A 312 9.00 -16.84 -17.27
CA LEU A 312 9.39 -16.78 -15.86
C LEU A 312 8.42 -15.80 -15.16
N ALA A 313 7.46 -16.32 -14.39
CA ALA A 313 6.41 -15.51 -13.79
C ALA A 313 5.87 -16.10 -12.50
N ASP A 314 5.22 -15.23 -11.71
CA ASP A 314 4.37 -15.63 -10.59
C ASP A 314 2.96 -15.93 -11.12
N HIS A 315 2.52 -17.18 -10.93
CA HIS A 315 1.24 -17.68 -11.44
C HIS A 315 0.06 -16.84 -10.98
N ASP A 316 -0.05 -16.59 -9.67
CA ASP A 316 -1.21 -15.94 -9.09
C ASP A 316 -1.29 -14.47 -9.48
N MET A 317 -0.14 -13.79 -9.55
CA MET A 317 -0.07 -12.41 -10.00
C MET A 317 -0.44 -12.30 -11.48
N LEU A 318 0.10 -13.17 -12.33
CA LEU A 318 -0.20 -13.13 -13.77
C LEU A 318 -1.66 -13.52 -14.04
N LYS A 319 -2.22 -14.49 -13.31
CA LYS A 319 -3.64 -14.82 -13.34
C LYS A 319 -4.51 -13.62 -12.94
N GLN A 320 -4.12 -12.91 -11.88
CA GLN A 320 -4.80 -11.67 -11.44
C GLN A 320 -4.75 -10.58 -12.54
N CYS A 321 -3.62 -10.39 -13.21
CA CYS A 321 -3.51 -9.47 -14.34
C CYS A 321 -4.51 -9.83 -15.44
N CYS A 322 -4.54 -11.09 -15.87
CA CYS A 322 -5.47 -11.57 -16.90
C CYS A 322 -6.93 -11.38 -16.49
N ARG A 323 -7.29 -11.66 -15.23
CA ARG A 323 -8.65 -11.43 -14.71
C ARG A 323 -9.07 -9.97 -14.79
N VAL A 324 -8.17 -9.04 -14.43
CA VAL A 324 -8.44 -7.60 -14.54
C VAL A 324 -8.72 -7.20 -16.00
N LEU A 325 -7.97 -7.75 -16.95
CA LEU A 325 -8.21 -7.48 -18.37
C LEU A 325 -9.53 -8.07 -18.86
N CYS A 326 -9.89 -9.29 -18.42
CA CYS A 326 -11.17 -9.92 -18.73
C CYS A 326 -12.34 -9.16 -18.12
N ASP A 327 -12.25 -8.75 -16.85
CA ASP A 327 -13.27 -7.93 -16.18
C ASP A 327 -13.53 -6.61 -16.92
N ASN A 328 -12.45 -5.97 -17.41
CA ASN A 328 -12.59 -4.77 -18.22
C ASN A 328 -13.25 -5.06 -19.58
N ALA A 329 -12.84 -6.13 -20.26
CA ALA A 329 -13.45 -6.54 -21.53
C ALA A 329 -14.94 -6.80 -21.37
N THR A 330 -15.36 -7.57 -20.34
CA THR A 330 -16.78 -7.84 -20.02
C THR A 330 -17.55 -6.55 -19.73
N LYS A 331 -16.95 -5.64 -18.97
CA LYS A 331 -17.59 -4.40 -18.55
C LYS A 331 -17.85 -3.44 -19.71
N TYR A 332 -16.95 -3.36 -20.69
CA TYR A 332 -17.01 -2.38 -21.76
C TYR A 332 -17.47 -2.94 -23.11
N THR A 333 -17.78 -4.23 -23.16
CA THR A 333 -18.37 -4.88 -24.35
C THR A 333 -19.89 -4.99 -24.15
N PRO A 334 -20.70 -4.62 -25.14
CA PRO A 334 -22.13 -4.86 -25.11
C PRO A 334 -22.45 -6.35 -25.05
N ALA A 335 -23.58 -6.72 -24.47
CA ALA A 335 -24.06 -8.10 -24.42
C ALA A 335 -24.08 -8.73 -25.83
N GLY A 336 -23.59 -9.98 -25.95
CA GLY A 336 -23.40 -10.68 -27.21
C GLY A 336 -22.13 -10.30 -27.98
N GLY A 337 -21.36 -9.30 -27.51
CA GLY A 337 -20.09 -8.94 -28.12
C GLY A 337 -19.00 -10.00 -27.91
N MET A 338 -17.96 -9.95 -28.72
CA MET A 338 -16.84 -10.92 -28.71
C MET A 338 -15.76 -10.50 -27.74
N ILE A 339 -15.30 -11.45 -26.90
CA ILE A 339 -14.10 -11.32 -26.07
C ILE A 339 -13.17 -12.49 -26.40
N ARG A 340 -11.92 -12.20 -26.76
CA ARG A 340 -10.96 -13.19 -27.20
C ARG A 340 -9.69 -13.14 -26.37
N LEU A 341 -9.29 -14.31 -25.86
CA LEU A 341 -8.01 -14.51 -25.19
C LEU A 341 -7.05 -15.24 -26.12
N ARG A 342 -5.80 -14.82 -26.11
CA ARG A 342 -4.72 -15.49 -26.86
C ARG A 342 -3.47 -15.62 -26.01
N ALA A 343 -2.79 -16.77 -26.18
CA ALA A 343 -1.42 -16.95 -25.72
C ALA A 343 -0.55 -17.35 -26.92
N ARG A 344 0.51 -16.59 -27.17
CA ARG A 344 1.43 -16.86 -28.28
C ARG A 344 2.87 -16.52 -27.90
N ARG A 345 3.81 -17.05 -28.66
CA ARG A 345 5.22 -16.71 -28.52
C ARG A 345 5.48 -15.32 -29.12
N GLY A 346 6.17 -14.48 -28.38
CA GLY A 346 6.64 -13.20 -28.88
C GLY A 346 7.81 -13.32 -29.85
N PRO A 347 8.08 -12.28 -30.66
CA PRO A 347 9.15 -12.27 -31.61
C PRO A 347 10.54 -12.50 -30.99
N ASP A 348 10.73 -12.08 -29.74
CA ASP A 348 11.99 -12.23 -28.99
C ASP A 348 12.07 -13.55 -28.20
N GLY A 349 11.14 -14.49 -28.44
CA GLY A 349 11.07 -15.77 -27.73
C GLY A 349 10.42 -15.67 -26.34
N GLY A 350 9.93 -14.51 -25.95
CA GLY A 350 9.12 -14.30 -24.76
C GLY A 350 7.67 -14.76 -24.94
N ALA A 351 6.83 -14.54 -23.94
CA ALA A 351 5.40 -14.88 -24.01
C ALA A 351 4.54 -13.62 -24.21
N MET A 352 3.49 -13.75 -25.00
CA MET A 352 2.48 -12.71 -25.20
C MET A 352 1.11 -13.24 -24.81
N ILE A 353 0.39 -12.46 -23.98
CA ILE A 353 -1.01 -12.71 -23.62
C ILE A 353 -1.83 -11.56 -24.18
N GLU A 354 -2.83 -11.87 -24.99
CA GLU A 354 -3.74 -10.87 -25.56
C GLU A 354 -5.15 -11.09 -25.02
N VAL A 355 -5.79 -9.99 -24.59
CA VAL A 355 -7.21 -9.91 -24.32
C VAL A 355 -7.78 -8.87 -25.27
N GLN A 356 -8.66 -9.30 -26.16
CA GLN A 356 -9.28 -8.47 -27.19
C GLN A 356 -10.80 -8.49 -27.00
N ASP A 357 -11.40 -7.31 -27.00
CA ASP A 357 -12.85 -7.11 -26.95
C ASP A 357 -13.36 -6.42 -28.22
N SER A 358 -14.67 -6.54 -28.46
CA SER A 358 -15.41 -5.80 -29.49
C SER A 358 -16.28 -4.70 -28.87
N GLY A 359 -15.81 -4.10 -27.79
CA GLY A 359 -16.53 -3.11 -27.01
C GLY A 359 -16.48 -1.68 -27.58
N ILE A 360 -16.74 -0.71 -26.71
CA ILE A 360 -16.80 0.70 -27.08
C ILE A 360 -15.46 1.28 -27.55
N GLY A 361 -14.35 0.59 -27.25
CA GLY A 361 -13.02 1.11 -27.54
C GLY A 361 -12.60 2.24 -26.62
N ILE A 362 -11.37 2.73 -26.82
CA ILE A 362 -10.72 3.79 -26.04
C ILE A 362 -10.28 4.88 -27.00
N SER A 363 -10.51 6.15 -26.66
CA SER A 363 -10.05 7.29 -27.46
C SER A 363 -8.51 7.34 -27.51
N ARG A 364 -7.97 7.95 -28.54
CA ARG A 364 -6.51 8.07 -28.69
C ARG A 364 -5.87 8.87 -27.55
N GLU A 365 -6.60 9.82 -27.00
CA GLU A 365 -6.16 10.66 -25.89
C GLU A 365 -6.11 9.86 -24.58
N ASP A 366 -7.09 8.99 -24.39
CA ASP A 366 -7.24 8.19 -23.16
C ASP A 366 -6.28 7.00 -23.10
N VAL A 367 -5.86 6.42 -24.23
CA VAL A 367 -4.96 5.25 -24.28
C VAL A 367 -3.69 5.45 -23.44
N SER A 368 -3.13 6.66 -23.43
CA SER A 368 -1.94 6.96 -22.64
C SER A 368 -2.20 7.00 -21.13
N ARG A 369 -3.46 7.20 -20.72
CA ARG A 369 -3.88 7.44 -19.34
C ARG A 369 -4.62 6.27 -18.69
N VAL A 370 -5.06 5.27 -19.46
CA VAL A 370 -5.87 4.15 -18.94
C VAL A 370 -5.18 3.34 -17.83
N PHE A 371 -3.86 3.44 -17.73
CA PHE A 371 -3.06 2.81 -16.69
C PHE A 371 -2.83 3.72 -15.45
N ASP A 372 -3.28 4.98 -15.52
CA ASP A 372 -3.18 5.88 -14.36
C ASP A 372 -4.15 5.41 -13.28
N ARG A 373 -3.75 5.59 -12.02
CA ARG A 373 -4.57 5.22 -10.86
C ARG A 373 -5.82 6.09 -10.84
N PHE A 374 -6.97 5.51 -10.55
CA PHE A 374 -8.29 6.16 -10.48
C PHE A 374 -8.75 6.78 -11.79
N TYR A 375 -8.01 6.57 -12.89
CA TYR A 375 -8.40 7.11 -14.18
C TYR A 375 -9.65 6.42 -14.73
N ARG A 376 -10.55 7.21 -15.32
CA ARG A 376 -11.79 6.77 -15.96
C ARG A 376 -12.12 7.72 -17.09
N SER A 377 -12.36 7.21 -18.30
CA SER A 377 -12.70 8.02 -19.48
C SER A 377 -14.06 8.69 -19.38
N ASP A 378 -15.02 8.12 -18.65
CA ASP A 378 -16.35 8.71 -18.41
C ASP A 378 -16.77 8.57 -16.94
N PRO A 379 -16.63 9.63 -16.12
CA PRO A 379 -17.03 9.62 -14.71
C PRO A 379 -18.54 9.41 -14.50
N ALA A 380 -19.39 9.76 -15.48
CA ALA A 380 -20.84 9.73 -15.34
C ALA A 380 -21.43 8.31 -15.53
N ARG A 381 -20.87 7.52 -16.45
CA ARG A 381 -21.31 6.14 -16.71
C ARG A 381 -20.83 5.14 -15.66
N GLY A 382 -19.85 5.52 -14.85
CA GLY A 382 -19.14 4.60 -13.98
C GLY A 382 -19.79 4.26 -12.66
N ARG A 383 -20.82 4.95 -12.20
CA ARG A 383 -21.46 4.65 -10.90
C ARG A 383 -22.34 3.38 -10.96
N SER A 384 -22.90 3.06 -12.11
CA SER A 384 -23.72 1.86 -12.30
C SER A 384 -22.90 0.60 -12.61
N SER A 385 -21.62 0.72 -13.01
CA SER A 385 -20.79 -0.41 -13.45
C SER A 385 -19.56 -0.68 -12.57
N GLY A 386 -19.50 -0.09 -11.37
CA GLY A 386 -18.65 -0.45 -10.23
C GLY A 386 -17.17 -0.75 -10.50
N GLY A 387 -16.28 0.27 -10.43
CA GLY A 387 -14.84 0.05 -10.38
C GLY A 387 -14.08 1.34 -10.09
N ALA A 388 -13.15 1.30 -9.13
CA ALA A 388 -12.37 2.43 -8.64
C ALA A 388 -11.30 2.96 -9.63
N GLY A 389 -11.17 2.39 -10.83
CA GLY A 389 -10.09 2.78 -11.76
C GLY A 389 -8.70 2.30 -11.36
N LEU A 390 -8.62 1.31 -10.47
CA LEU A 390 -7.34 0.75 -10.00
C LEU A 390 -6.93 -0.54 -10.74
N GLY A 391 -7.83 -1.19 -11.45
CA GLY A 391 -7.58 -2.50 -12.06
C GLY A 391 -6.41 -2.46 -13.04
N LEU A 392 -6.44 -1.58 -14.05
CA LEU A 392 -5.39 -1.50 -15.06
C LEU A 392 -4.05 -1.04 -14.48
N SER A 393 -4.03 -0.19 -13.46
CA SER A 393 -2.79 0.19 -12.77
C SER A 393 -2.17 -0.97 -11.98
N ILE A 394 -3.01 -1.86 -11.41
CA ILE A 394 -2.57 -3.12 -10.80
C ILE A 394 -1.99 -4.06 -11.86
N ALA A 395 -2.70 -4.24 -12.97
CA ALA A 395 -2.23 -5.08 -14.08
C ALA A 395 -0.88 -4.58 -14.62
N LYS A 396 -0.73 -3.26 -14.79
CA LYS A 396 0.53 -2.63 -15.21
C LYS A 396 1.66 -2.93 -14.23
N TRP A 397 1.41 -2.72 -12.93
CA TRP A 397 2.41 -3.01 -11.91
C TRP A 397 2.84 -4.48 -11.93
N ILE A 398 1.88 -5.41 -12.09
CA ILE A 398 2.19 -6.85 -12.20
C ILE A 398 3.11 -7.10 -13.37
N VAL A 399 2.76 -6.62 -14.57
CA VAL A 399 3.54 -6.86 -15.79
C VAL A 399 4.95 -6.24 -15.69
N GLU A 400 5.06 -5.01 -15.22
CA GLU A 400 6.35 -4.34 -15.02
C GLU A 400 7.22 -5.06 -13.98
N SER A 401 6.61 -5.61 -12.92
CA SER A 401 7.33 -6.40 -11.90
C SER A 401 7.87 -7.73 -12.45
N HIS A 402 7.31 -8.23 -13.55
CA HIS A 402 7.82 -9.38 -14.30
C HIS A 402 8.82 -9.00 -15.41
N GLY A 403 9.20 -7.71 -15.48
CA GLY A 403 10.10 -7.20 -16.53
C GLY A 403 9.43 -7.09 -17.90
N GLY A 404 8.10 -7.18 -17.97
CA GLY A 404 7.31 -7.06 -19.17
C GLY A 404 6.78 -5.64 -19.41
N HIS A 405 5.98 -5.49 -20.45
CA HIS A 405 5.27 -4.25 -20.77
C HIS A 405 3.93 -4.52 -21.44
N PHE A 406 3.09 -3.50 -21.52
CA PHE A 406 1.84 -3.52 -22.24
C PHE A 406 1.95 -2.90 -23.63
N GLU A 407 1.27 -3.53 -24.60
CA GLU A 407 0.90 -2.90 -25.87
C GLU A 407 -0.62 -2.77 -25.92
N VAL A 408 -1.13 -1.60 -26.34
CA VAL A 408 -2.56 -1.33 -26.44
C VAL A 408 -2.91 -0.91 -27.85
N LEU A 409 -3.85 -1.63 -28.44
CA LEU A 409 -4.44 -1.25 -29.73
C LEU A 409 -5.95 -1.08 -29.50
N SER A 410 -6.43 0.15 -29.67
CA SER A 410 -7.84 0.45 -29.47
C SER A 410 -8.34 1.44 -30.51
N ARG A 411 -9.63 1.32 -30.83
CA ARG A 411 -10.36 2.26 -31.66
C ARG A 411 -11.81 2.37 -31.17
N GLU A 412 -12.26 3.61 -30.96
CA GLU A 412 -13.63 3.88 -30.57
C GLU A 412 -14.63 3.24 -31.53
N GLY A 413 -15.66 2.60 -30.94
CA GLY A 413 -16.73 1.91 -31.68
C GLY A 413 -16.31 0.58 -32.31
N ILE A 414 -15.04 0.12 -32.18
CA ILE A 414 -14.57 -1.14 -32.72
C ILE A 414 -14.19 -2.11 -31.60
N GLY A 415 -13.47 -1.64 -30.56
CA GLY A 415 -13.02 -2.44 -29.42
C GLY A 415 -11.58 -2.16 -29.05
N THR A 416 -11.08 -2.94 -28.09
CA THR A 416 -9.74 -2.81 -27.54
C THR A 416 -9.01 -4.15 -27.52
N ARG A 417 -7.70 -4.12 -27.72
CA ARG A 417 -6.79 -5.24 -27.50
C ARG A 417 -5.67 -4.79 -26.57
N PHE A 418 -5.60 -5.42 -25.42
CA PHE A 418 -4.48 -5.34 -24.52
C PHE A 418 -3.57 -6.54 -24.74
N THR A 419 -2.29 -6.29 -24.92
CA THR A 419 -1.26 -7.31 -25.04
C THR A 419 -0.25 -7.16 -23.92
N VAL A 420 -0.11 -8.19 -23.10
CA VAL A 420 0.95 -8.34 -22.11
C VAL A 420 2.14 -9.00 -22.79
N VAL A 421 3.29 -8.35 -22.79
CA VAL A 421 4.53 -8.87 -23.36
C VAL A 421 5.48 -9.20 -22.21
N LEU A 422 5.85 -10.47 -22.07
CA LEU A 422 6.78 -10.96 -21.05
C LEU A 422 8.11 -11.34 -21.69
N PRO A 423 9.25 -11.05 -21.04
CA PRO A 423 10.56 -11.41 -21.56
C PRO A 423 10.76 -12.94 -21.62
N PRO A 424 11.64 -13.44 -22.50
CA PRO A 424 11.97 -14.86 -22.52
C PRO A 424 12.56 -15.30 -21.18
N PRO A 425 12.26 -16.53 -20.73
CA PRO A 425 12.86 -17.06 -19.51
C PRO A 425 14.38 -17.11 -19.69
N ARG A 426 15.10 -16.28 -18.92
CA ARG A 426 16.58 -16.35 -18.91
C ARG A 426 16.96 -17.70 -18.34
N GLN A 427 17.59 -18.57 -19.14
CA GLN A 427 18.25 -19.76 -18.63
C GLN A 427 19.31 -19.28 -17.64
N THR A 428 19.10 -19.54 -16.36
CA THR A 428 20.13 -19.34 -15.35
C THR A 428 21.32 -20.20 -15.76
N ALA A 429 22.50 -19.61 -15.87
CA ALA A 429 23.76 -20.21 -16.31
C ALA A 429 24.26 -21.38 -15.42
N GLN A 430 23.40 -22.01 -14.66
CA GLN A 430 23.70 -23.17 -13.79
C GLN A 430 23.53 -24.53 -14.46
N GLU A 431 22.83 -24.64 -15.60
CA GLU A 431 22.75 -25.93 -16.31
C GLU A 431 23.91 -26.20 -17.28
N SER A 432 24.68 -25.16 -17.66
CA SER A 432 25.87 -25.35 -18.53
C SER A 432 27.09 -25.89 -17.81
N ALA A 433 27.14 -25.90 -16.48
CA ALA A 433 28.24 -26.47 -15.70
C ALA A 433 28.12 -27.99 -15.47
N GLY A 434 26.92 -28.55 -15.62
CA GLY A 434 26.70 -30.02 -15.43
C GLY A 434 26.99 -30.88 -16.66
N ALA A 435 27.01 -30.30 -17.85
CA ALA A 435 27.23 -31.04 -19.09
C ALA A 435 28.69 -31.18 -19.54
N ALA A 436 29.63 -30.51 -18.85
CA ALA A 436 31.04 -30.53 -19.20
C ALA A 436 31.85 -31.66 -18.49
N HIS A 437 31.24 -32.48 -17.64
CA HIS A 437 31.95 -33.52 -16.85
C HIS A 437 31.64 -34.95 -17.30
N SER A 438 31.02 -35.17 -18.45
CA SER A 438 30.84 -36.54 -18.98
C SER A 438 31.48 -36.70 -20.37
N ARG A 439 32.80 -36.60 -20.49
CA ARG A 439 33.55 -37.21 -21.58
C ARG A 439 34.30 -38.45 -21.00
N PRO A 440 33.99 -39.65 -21.47
CA PRO A 440 34.77 -40.82 -21.09
C PRO A 440 36.14 -40.78 -21.78
N ALA A 441 37.16 -41.08 -21.02
CA ALA A 441 38.53 -41.32 -21.51
C ALA A 441 38.53 -42.47 -22.54
N ARG A 442 39.17 -42.23 -23.67
CA ARG A 442 39.79 -43.20 -24.52
C ARG A 442 41.19 -42.72 -24.90
#